data_6ac312d683ebbfb84d3c2905ee719224
#
_entry.id   6ac312d683ebbfb84d3c2905ee719224
#
_cell.length_a   1.000
_cell.length_b   1.000
_cell.length_c   1.000
_cell.angle_alpha   90.00
_cell.angle_beta   90.00
_cell.angle_gamma   90.00
#
_symmetry.space_group_name_H-M   'P 1'
#
loop_
_entity.id
_entity.type
_entity.pdbx_description
1 polymer ?
#
loop_
_entity_poly.entity_id
_entity_poly.type
_entity_poly.pdbx_seq_one_letter_code
_entity_poly.pdbx_strand_id
1 'polypeptide(L)'
;VIETEPFKQQKRFGLEINVTGFKATLCSEKMIAKAVGEMIHAFADATVPKVNVVIGKAYGTAYVAMNSKSVGADLVYAWDNAEIGMMDASLAAKIMYPGEEAAVLNEKAAVYRELQSNVESAAARGYVDTVIAPADTRKYVIGAFEMLFTKREDRPSKKHGTV
;
A
#
# COMPACT_ATOMS: atom_id res chain seq x y z
N VAL A 1 5.28 -1.43 17.06
CA VAL A 1 4.93 -2.69 17.76
C VAL A 1 4.31 -2.29 19.09
N ILE A 2 3.02 -2.54 19.27
CA ILE A 2 2.32 -2.30 20.55
C ILE A 2 2.20 -3.66 21.22
N GLU A 3 2.97 -3.86 22.28
CA GLU A 3 2.88 -5.04 23.13
C GLU A 3 1.85 -4.80 24.24
N THR A 4 0.87 -5.68 24.37
CA THR A 4 -0.05 -5.74 25.51
C THR A 4 -0.03 -7.15 26.09
N GLU A 5 0.50 -7.32 27.31
CA GLU A 5 0.44 -8.52 28.14
C GLU A 5 -0.95 -8.64 28.80
N PRO A 6 -1.51 -9.84 29.11
CA PRO A 6 -0.89 -11.17 29.21
C PRO A 6 -1.54 -12.31 28.38
N PHE A 7 -2.07 -12.05 27.20
CA PHE A 7 -2.44 -13.12 26.28
C PHE A 7 -1.28 -13.39 25.35
N LYS A 8 -0.92 -14.68 25.15
CA LYS A 8 0.18 -15.11 24.28
C LYS A 8 0.25 -14.23 23.04
N GLN A 9 1.33 -13.49 22.90
CA GLN A 9 1.56 -12.42 21.95
C GLN A 9 1.17 -12.80 20.52
N GLN A 10 -0.04 -12.44 20.12
CA GLN A 10 -0.38 -12.46 18.72
C GLN A 10 0.29 -11.23 18.11
N LYS A 11 1.38 -11.44 17.41
CA LYS A 11 2.05 -10.37 16.67
C LYS A 11 1.04 -9.73 15.71
N ARG A 12 1.03 -8.41 15.66
CA ARG A 12 0.16 -7.61 14.80
C ARG A 12 1.06 -6.75 13.93
N PHE A 13 0.66 -6.52 12.70
CA PHE A 13 1.43 -5.72 11.77
C PHE A 13 0.59 -4.56 11.26
N GLY A 14 0.98 -3.33 11.59
CA GLY A 14 0.38 -2.10 11.08
C GLY A 14 1.40 -1.31 10.27
N LEU A 15 1.02 -0.79 9.12
CA LEU A 15 1.87 -0.04 8.22
C LEU A 15 1.20 1.26 7.80
N GLU A 16 1.89 2.38 8.02
CA GLU A 16 1.54 3.68 7.43
C GLU A 16 2.28 3.85 6.10
N ILE A 17 1.53 4.14 5.04
CA ILE A 17 2.06 4.14 3.67
C ILE A 17 2.04 5.55 3.09
N ASN A 18 3.23 6.01 2.70
CA ASN A 18 3.42 7.19 1.86
C ASN A 18 4.63 6.91 0.95
N VAL A 19 4.37 6.40 -0.26
CA VAL A 19 5.42 5.92 -1.17
C VAL A 19 5.14 6.33 -2.61
N THR A 20 6.13 6.94 -3.24
CA THR A 20 6.04 7.41 -4.64
C THR A 20 6.80 6.55 -5.63
N GLY A 21 7.65 5.64 -5.15
CA GLY A 21 8.47 4.78 -5.98
C GLY A 21 9.73 4.31 -5.25
N PHE A 22 10.58 3.62 -5.97
CA PHE A 22 11.89 3.20 -5.49
C PHE A 22 12.95 4.26 -5.77
N LYS A 23 13.91 4.40 -4.87
CA LYS A 23 15.05 5.30 -5.08
C LYS A 23 15.99 4.70 -6.13
N ALA A 24 16.17 5.39 -7.25
CA ALA A 24 17.09 4.97 -8.32
C ALA A 24 18.55 5.28 -7.93
N THR A 25 19.30 4.24 -7.60
CA THR A 25 20.77 4.28 -7.40
C THR A 25 21.38 3.03 -8.01
N LEU A 26 22.68 3.06 -8.32
CA LEU A 26 23.39 1.89 -8.87
C LEU A 26 23.28 0.65 -7.98
N CYS A 27 23.27 0.83 -6.66
CA CYS A 27 23.08 -0.27 -5.71
C CYS A 27 21.64 -0.79 -5.72
N SER A 28 20.65 0.12 -5.76
CA SER A 28 19.25 -0.29 -5.79
C SER A 28 18.90 -1.01 -7.08
N GLU A 29 19.37 -0.55 -8.24
CA GLU A 29 19.15 -1.22 -9.53
C GLU A 29 19.60 -2.68 -9.55
N LYS A 30 20.72 -2.96 -8.90
CA LYS A 30 21.28 -4.34 -8.83
C LYS A 30 20.51 -5.25 -7.86
N MET A 31 20.01 -4.71 -6.77
CA MET A 31 19.50 -5.49 -5.64
C MET A 31 17.97 -5.44 -5.47
N ILE A 32 17.31 -4.45 -6.10
CA ILE A 32 15.91 -4.14 -5.81
C ILE A 32 14.98 -5.30 -6.13
N ALA A 33 15.19 -5.98 -7.23
CA ALA A 33 14.32 -7.08 -7.65
C ALA A 33 14.32 -8.21 -6.62
N LYS A 34 15.50 -8.57 -6.09
CA LYS A 34 15.64 -9.58 -5.04
C LYS A 34 15.00 -9.11 -3.74
N ALA A 35 15.35 -7.92 -3.27
CA ALA A 35 14.85 -7.37 -2.01
C ALA A 35 13.32 -7.21 -2.01
N VAL A 36 12.74 -6.73 -3.12
CA VAL A 36 11.28 -6.60 -3.28
C VAL A 36 10.62 -7.97 -3.32
N GLY A 37 11.20 -8.94 -4.01
CA GLY A 37 10.72 -10.31 -4.04
C GLY A 37 10.69 -10.95 -2.64
N GLU A 38 11.75 -10.81 -1.88
CA GLU A 38 11.85 -11.28 -0.49
C GLU A 38 10.81 -10.60 0.41
N MET A 39 10.62 -9.29 0.26
CA MET A 39 9.64 -8.52 1.05
C MET A 39 8.20 -8.94 0.72
N ILE A 40 7.84 -9.04 -0.56
CA ILE A 40 6.52 -9.50 -0.99
C ILE A 40 6.27 -10.93 -0.48
N HIS A 41 7.25 -11.81 -0.59
CA HIS A 41 7.14 -13.17 -0.08
C HIS A 41 6.91 -13.18 1.43
N ALA A 42 7.66 -12.40 2.20
CA ALA A 42 7.51 -12.31 3.64
C ALA A 42 6.11 -11.81 4.03
N PHE A 43 5.58 -10.78 3.37
CA PHE A 43 4.23 -10.29 3.60
C PHE A 43 3.16 -11.31 3.20
N ALA A 44 3.32 -11.93 2.03
CA ALA A 44 2.36 -12.93 1.55
C ALA A 44 2.33 -14.16 2.44
N ASP A 45 3.46 -14.53 3.05
CA ASP A 45 3.58 -15.69 3.93
C ASP A 45 3.18 -15.42 5.39
N ALA A 46 3.17 -14.17 5.80
CA ALA A 46 2.81 -13.80 7.16
C ALA A 46 1.33 -14.07 7.47
N THR A 47 1.08 -14.87 8.51
CA THR A 47 -0.27 -15.25 8.97
C THR A 47 -0.84 -14.35 10.05
N VAL A 48 -0.08 -13.35 10.48
CA VAL A 48 -0.49 -12.37 11.50
C VAL A 48 -1.49 -11.36 10.93
N PRO A 49 -2.33 -10.74 11.76
CA PRO A 49 -3.16 -9.61 11.35
C PRO A 49 -2.34 -8.49 10.72
N LYS A 50 -2.73 -8.05 9.52
CA LYS A 50 -2.03 -7.04 8.71
C LYS A 50 -2.99 -5.91 8.35
N VAL A 51 -2.74 -4.71 8.87
CA VAL A 51 -3.56 -3.52 8.63
C VAL A 51 -2.70 -2.42 8.03
N ASN A 52 -3.12 -1.86 6.91
CA ASN A 52 -2.43 -0.76 6.24
C ASN A 52 -3.25 0.52 6.32
N VAL A 53 -2.57 1.65 6.43
CA VAL A 53 -3.16 2.98 6.33
C VAL A 53 -2.38 3.79 5.31
N VAL A 54 -3.00 4.15 4.21
CA VAL A 54 -2.40 5.04 3.20
C VAL A 54 -2.64 6.47 3.64
N ILE A 55 -1.56 7.16 4.03
CA ILE A 55 -1.61 8.51 4.59
C ILE A 55 -1.30 9.62 3.57
N GLY A 56 -0.88 9.24 2.37
CA GLY A 56 -0.50 10.16 1.31
C GLY A 56 -0.45 9.49 -0.05
N LYS A 57 0.69 9.52 -0.71
CA LYS A 57 0.86 8.91 -2.03
C LYS A 57 1.19 7.42 -1.92
N ALA A 58 0.61 6.64 -2.82
CA ALA A 58 0.85 5.20 -2.91
C ALA A 58 0.87 4.78 -4.39
N TYR A 59 2.05 4.76 -5.01
CA TYR A 59 2.18 4.56 -6.42
C TYR A 59 2.93 3.29 -6.82
N GLY A 60 2.40 2.62 -7.82
CA GLY A 60 3.03 1.56 -8.57
C GLY A 60 3.48 0.35 -7.75
N THR A 61 4.51 -0.32 -8.23
CA THR A 61 5.02 -1.55 -7.61
C THR A 61 5.61 -1.34 -6.22
N ALA A 62 6.08 -0.13 -5.92
CA ALA A 62 6.56 0.21 -4.58
C ALA A 62 5.42 0.13 -3.55
N TYR A 63 4.23 0.65 -3.88
CA TYR A 63 3.04 0.48 -3.05
C TYR A 63 2.62 -0.99 -2.94
N VAL A 64 2.60 -1.72 -4.08
CA VAL A 64 2.24 -3.15 -4.06
C VAL A 64 3.12 -3.93 -3.10
N ALA A 65 4.44 -3.70 -3.14
CA ALA A 65 5.40 -4.36 -2.27
C ALA A 65 5.23 -4.02 -0.78
N MET A 66 4.62 -2.89 -0.45
CA MET A 66 4.33 -2.46 0.92
C MET A 66 3.06 -3.10 1.50
N ASN A 67 2.90 -4.41 1.31
CA ASN A 67 1.77 -5.18 1.83
C ASN A 67 0.40 -4.66 1.36
N SER A 68 0.27 -4.36 0.08
CA SER A 68 -1.03 -3.98 -0.48
C SER A 68 -2.08 -5.08 -0.32
N LYS A 69 -3.33 -4.76 -0.63
CA LYS A 69 -4.43 -5.75 -0.66
C LYS A 69 -4.09 -6.97 -1.52
N SER A 70 -3.39 -6.75 -2.64
CA SER A 70 -2.96 -7.80 -3.56
C SER A 70 -1.91 -8.75 -2.97
N VAL A 71 -1.14 -8.32 -1.97
CA VAL A 71 -0.13 -9.14 -1.29
C VAL A 71 -0.70 -9.82 -0.05
N GLY A 72 -1.90 -9.44 0.38
CA GLY A 72 -2.63 -10.09 1.46
C GLY A 72 -2.78 -9.24 2.72
N ALA A 73 -2.85 -7.92 2.60
CA ALA A 73 -3.35 -7.09 3.70
C ALA A 73 -4.79 -7.49 4.05
N ASP A 74 -5.07 -7.63 5.33
CA ASP A 74 -6.42 -7.97 5.80
C ASP A 74 -7.34 -6.77 5.65
N LEU A 75 -6.88 -5.60 6.09
CA LEU A 75 -7.60 -4.33 5.97
C LEU A 75 -6.66 -3.23 5.46
N VAL A 76 -7.18 -2.43 4.56
CA VAL A 76 -6.50 -1.26 4.00
C VAL A 76 -7.40 -0.03 4.17
N TYR A 77 -6.95 0.91 4.96
CA TYR A 77 -7.56 2.22 5.12
C TYR A 77 -6.79 3.26 4.31
N ALA A 78 -7.45 4.31 3.92
CA ALA A 78 -6.79 5.45 3.30
C ALA A 78 -7.37 6.76 3.84
N TRP A 79 -6.55 7.78 3.95
CA TRP A 79 -7.03 9.12 4.23
C TRP A 79 -7.77 9.69 3.02
N ASP A 80 -8.66 10.63 3.25
CA ASP A 80 -9.48 11.30 2.24
C ASP A 80 -8.64 12.03 1.18
N ASN A 81 -7.46 12.49 1.54
CA ASN A 81 -6.50 13.17 0.64
C ASN A 81 -5.44 12.22 0.03
N ALA A 82 -5.57 10.91 0.22
CA ALA A 82 -4.60 9.95 -0.32
C ALA A 82 -4.73 9.82 -1.85
N GLU A 83 -3.59 9.62 -2.51
CA GLU A 83 -3.52 9.34 -3.93
C GLU A 83 -2.96 7.92 -4.15
N ILE A 84 -3.76 7.05 -4.78
CA ILE A 84 -3.41 5.64 -4.99
C ILE A 84 -3.52 5.31 -6.48
N GLY A 85 -2.42 4.96 -7.11
CA GLY A 85 -2.43 4.70 -8.56
C GLY A 85 -1.15 4.06 -9.10
N MET A 86 -1.07 3.98 -10.42
CA MET A 86 0.09 3.41 -11.10
C MET A 86 1.32 4.31 -11.00
N MET A 87 1.12 5.62 -11.12
CA MET A 87 2.19 6.62 -11.13
C MET A 87 1.63 8.02 -10.81
N ASP A 88 2.52 8.96 -10.58
CA ASP A 88 2.16 10.38 -10.43
C ASP A 88 1.46 10.90 -11.68
N ALA A 89 0.42 11.73 -11.46
CA ALA A 89 -0.43 12.23 -12.53
C ALA A 89 0.32 13.11 -13.54
N SER A 90 1.30 13.89 -13.07
CA SER A 90 2.12 14.72 -13.96
C SER A 90 3.03 13.89 -14.84
N LEU A 91 3.54 12.79 -14.33
CA LEU A 91 4.33 11.83 -15.09
C LEU A 91 3.46 11.10 -16.13
N ALA A 92 2.27 10.67 -15.73
CA ALA A 92 1.31 10.03 -16.62
C ALA A 92 0.94 10.94 -17.79
N ALA A 93 0.63 12.22 -17.52
CA ALA A 93 0.32 13.20 -18.57
C ALA A 93 1.48 13.37 -19.56
N LYS A 94 2.72 13.47 -19.10
CA LYS A 94 3.90 13.58 -19.97
C LYS A 94 4.11 12.36 -20.86
N ILE A 95 3.80 11.15 -20.36
CA ILE A 95 3.92 9.93 -21.14
C ILE A 95 2.80 9.79 -22.16
N MET A 96 1.57 10.15 -21.77
CA MET A 96 0.39 10.00 -22.65
C MET A 96 0.31 11.09 -23.73
N TYR A 97 0.84 12.28 -23.46
CA TYR A 97 0.78 13.44 -24.34
C TYR A 97 2.17 14.06 -24.58
N PRO A 98 3.06 13.33 -25.24
CA PRO A 98 4.42 13.81 -25.48
C PRO A 98 4.42 15.02 -26.43
N GLY A 99 5.13 16.09 -26.04
CA GLY A 99 5.28 17.30 -26.87
C GLY A 99 4.22 18.38 -26.65
N GLU A 100 3.24 18.17 -25.78
CA GLU A 100 2.26 19.19 -25.44
C GLU A 100 2.85 20.26 -24.51
N GLU A 101 2.24 21.45 -24.54
CA GLU A 101 2.63 22.56 -23.68
C GLU A 101 2.35 22.26 -22.19
N ALA A 102 3.13 22.88 -21.30
CA ALA A 102 3.02 22.67 -19.85
C ALA A 102 1.61 22.97 -19.29
N ALA A 103 0.90 23.94 -19.84
CA ALA A 103 -0.46 24.25 -19.42
C ALA A 103 -1.44 23.10 -19.72
N VAL A 104 -1.37 22.54 -20.93
CA VAL A 104 -2.17 21.38 -21.36
C VAL A 104 -1.83 20.15 -20.54
N LEU A 105 -0.54 19.91 -20.31
CA LEU A 105 -0.09 18.78 -19.47
C LEU A 105 -0.63 18.87 -18.05
N ASN A 106 -0.68 20.06 -17.45
CA ASN A 106 -1.23 20.24 -16.12
C ASN A 106 -2.76 19.97 -16.07
N GLU A 107 -3.50 20.41 -17.08
CA GLU A 107 -4.92 20.08 -17.20
C GLU A 107 -5.15 18.57 -17.33
N LYS A 108 -4.40 17.90 -18.21
CA LYS A 108 -4.48 16.44 -18.38
C LYS A 108 -4.07 15.70 -17.12
N ALA A 109 -3.07 16.18 -16.39
CA ALA A 109 -2.68 15.61 -15.11
C ALA A 109 -3.78 15.73 -14.05
N ALA A 110 -4.50 16.85 -14.00
CA ALA A 110 -5.64 17.02 -13.11
C ALA A 110 -6.76 16.02 -13.42
N VAL A 111 -7.11 15.88 -14.69
CA VAL A 111 -8.11 14.87 -15.13
C VAL A 111 -7.67 13.46 -14.80
N TYR A 112 -6.41 13.12 -15.04
CA TYR A 112 -5.86 11.81 -14.70
C TYR A 112 -5.94 11.53 -13.18
N ARG A 113 -5.59 12.53 -12.36
CA ARG A 113 -5.65 12.41 -10.90
C ARG A 113 -7.07 12.10 -10.43
N GLU A 114 -8.04 12.84 -10.94
CA GLU A 114 -9.45 12.67 -10.58
C GLU A 114 -9.99 11.30 -10.99
N LEU A 115 -9.65 10.82 -12.17
CA LEU A 115 -10.19 9.56 -12.70
C LEU A 115 -9.45 8.32 -12.19
N GLN A 116 -8.14 8.41 -11.94
CA GLN A 116 -7.29 7.23 -11.75
C GLN A 116 -6.60 7.16 -10.39
N SER A 117 -6.27 8.31 -9.79
CA SER A 117 -5.41 8.33 -8.61
C SER A 117 -6.12 8.80 -7.34
N ASN A 118 -7.36 9.26 -7.40
CA ASN A 118 -8.08 9.64 -6.19
C ASN A 118 -8.44 8.40 -5.34
N VAL A 119 -8.61 8.62 -4.06
CA VAL A 119 -8.89 7.57 -3.09
C VAL A 119 -10.24 6.86 -3.35
N GLU A 120 -11.23 7.58 -3.83
CA GLU A 120 -12.56 7.04 -4.15
C GLU A 120 -12.49 6.06 -5.31
N SER A 121 -11.73 6.40 -6.35
CA SER A 121 -11.49 5.50 -7.48
C SER A 121 -10.74 4.23 -7.05
N ALA A 122 -9.79 4.35 -6.12
CA ALA A 122 -9.08 3.21 -5.55
C ALA A 122 -9.99 2.33 -4.68
N ALA A 123 -10.88 2.93 -3.91
CA ALA A 123 -11.88 2.23 -3.10
C ALA A 123 -12.91 1.50 -3.99
N ALA A 124 -13.40 2.14 -5.04
CA ALA A 124 -14.32 1.54 -6.01
C ALA A 124 -13.71 0.31 -6.71
N ARG A 125 -12.38 0.27 -6.86
CA ARG A 125 -11.65 -0.88 -7.43
C ARG A 125 -11.28 -1.95 -6.40
N GLY A 126 -11.61 -1.76 -5.12
CA GLY A 126 -11.32 -2.70 -4.05
C GLY A 126 -9.89 -2.67 -3.51
N TYR A 127 -9.11 -1.63 -3.78
CA TYR A 127 -7.76 -1.47 -3.20
C TYR A 127 -7.79 -0.91 -1.78
N VAL A 128 -8.87 -0.24 -1.40
CA VAL A 128 -9.11 0.36 -0.09
C VAL A 128 -10.44 -0.13 0.45
N ASP A 129 -10.46 -0.59 1.69
CA ASP A 129 -11.69 -1.07 2.34
C ASP A 129 -12.53 0.10 2.89
N THR A 130 -11.89 1.13 3.42
CA THR A 130 -12.59 2.30 3.97
C THR A 130 -11.72 3.56 3.86
N VAL A 131 -12.34 4.66 3.42
CA VAL A 131 -11.73 5.99 3.47
C VAL A 131 -12.03 6.59 4.84
N ILE A 132 -11.00 7.10 5.52
CA ILE A 132 -11.09 7.59 6.89
C ILE A 132 -10.51 9.00 7.01
N ALA A 133 -11.04 9.79 7.95
CA ALA A 133 -10.41 11.05 8.32
C ALA A 133 -9.11 10.79 9.13
N PRO A 134 -8.06 11.62 8.96
CA PRO A 134 -6.81 11.48 9.70
C PRO A 134 -7.00 11.39 11.22
N ALA A 135 -7.94 12.14 11.78
CA ALA A 135 -8.24 12.15 13.21
C ALA A 135 -8.77 10.80 13.74
N ASP A 136 -9.42 10.03 12.90
CA ASP A 136 -10.03 8.73 13.26
C ASP A 136 -9.08 7.55 13.08
N THR A 137 -7.88 7.75 12.54
CA THR A 137 -6.92 6.68 12.21
C THR A 137 -6.72 5.72 13.38
N ARG A 138 -6.46 6.23 14.58
CA ARG A 138 -6.25 5.39 15.77
C ARG A 138 -7.45 4.51 16.09
N LYS A 139 -8.65 5.05 16.02
CA LYS A 139 -9.91 4.32 16.27
C LYS A 139 -10.11 3.17 15.29
N TYR A 140 -9.91 3.43 13.99
CA TYR A 140 -10.04 2.42 12.96
C TYR A 140 -8.98 1.32 13.08
N VAL A 141 -7.73 1.67 13.37
CA VAL A 141 -6.64 0.69 13.55
C VAL A 141 -6.88 -0.19 14.78
N ILE A 142 -7.34 0.37 15.90
CA ILE A 142 -7.69 -0.41 17.09
C ILE A 142 -8.83 -1.37 16.76
N GLY A 143 -9.93 -0.87 16.19
CA GLY A 143 -11.07 -1.70 15.80
C GLY A 143 -10.72 -2.80 14.81
N ALA A 144 -9.83 -2.51 13.85
CA ALA A 144 -9.31 -3.49 12.91
C ALA A 144 -8.59 -4.65 13.63
N PHE A 145 -7.70 -4.34 14.55
CA PHE A 145 -6.98 -5.37 15.30
C PHE A 145 -7.87 -6.13 16.29
N GLU A 146 -8.91 -5.50 16.83
CA GLU A 146 -9.92 -6.19 17.62
C GLU A 146 -10.73 -7.18 16.77
N MET A 147 -11.17 -6.75 15.59
CA MET A 147 -11.89 -7.61 14.65
C MET A 147 -11.03 -8.80 14.18
N LEU A 148 -9.73 -8.57 13.94
CA LEU A 148 -8.79 -9.59 13.50
C LEU A 148 -8.16 -10.41 14.65
N PHE A 149 -8.60 -10.22 15.89
CA PHE A 149 -8.04 -10.90 17.06
C PHE A 149 -8.11 -12.41 16.97
N THR A 150 -9.18 -12.94 16.39
CA THR A 150 -9.40 -14.38 16.22
C THR A 150 -8.80 -14.95 14.94
N LYS A 151 -8.13 -14.11 14.12
CA LYS A 151 -7.53 -14.58 12.87
C LYS A 151 -6.63 -15.78 13.13
N ARG A 152 -6.90 -16.89 12.44
CA ARG A 152 -6.08 -18.09 12.36
C ARG A 152 -5.95 -18.48 10.92
N GLU A 153 -4.74 -18.65 10.47
CA GLU A 153 -4.41 -19.01 9.10
C GLU A 153 -3.30 -20.04 9.11
N ASP A 154 -3.64 -21.27 8.72
CA ASP A 154 -2.67 -22.34 8.56
C ASP A 154 -2.23 -22.39 7.10
N ARG A 155 -0.92 -22.42 6.88
CA ARG A 155 -0.34 -22.51 5.55
C ARG A 155 0.46 -23.79 5.39
N PRO A 156 0.49 -24.36 4.18
CA PRO A 156 1.34 -25.51 3.90
C PRO A 156 2.80 -25.20 4.20
N SER A 157 3.50 -26.18 4.77
CA SER A 157 4.94 -26.10 4.96
C SER A 157 5.66 -25.86 3.63
N LYS A 158 6.58 -24.93 3.59
CA LYS A 158 7.37 -24.62 2.39
C LYS A 158 8.73 -25.29 2.46
N LYS A 159 9.21 -25.80 1.33
CA LYS A 159 10.53 -26.43 1.24
C LYS A 159 11.67 -25.43 1.25
N HIS A 160 11.45 -24.24 0.72
CA HIS A 160 12.43 -23.14 0.62
C HIS A 160 11.72 -21.79 0.53
N GLY A 161 12.43 -20.71 0.86
CA GLY A 161 11.99 -19.34 0.62
C GLY A 161 12.39 -18.82 -0.76
N THR A 162 12.32 -17.50 -0.94
CA THR A 162 12.90 -16.81 -2.08
C THR A 162 14.43 -16.85 -2.02
N VAL A 163 15.08 -17.12 -3.13
CA VAL A 163 16.55 -17.20 -3.30
C VAL A 163 17.05 -15.96 -4.00
#